data_abb5f10a622b7e6b4449632f969c799a
#
_entry.id   abb5f10a622b7e6b4449632f969c799a
#
_cell.length_a   1.000
_cell.length_b   1.000
_cell.length_c   1.000
_cell.angle_alpha   90.00
_cell.angle_beta   90.00
_cell.angle_gamma   90.00
#
_symmetry.space_group_name_H-M   'P 1'
#
loop_
_entity.id
_entity.type
_entity.pdbx_description
1 polymer ?
#
loop_
_entity_poly.entity_id
_entity_poly.type
_entity_poly.pdbx_seq_one_letter_code
_entity_poly.pdbx_strand_id
1 'polypeptide(L)'
;MVRKLPLFDGFIETPFELRFQGLLRQAWLQRSWHVIVAEPGSGKTMGIGDLRDEAARQAGMVGGRRYPVLAVTTPKNDPREAALGNLLLGALGVGARGRWSERKYLLYDLLGQYGVECLVCDDAHDLSMPHLIFLKELTDHLFLAFPTHPLGLCLVTAGRGASIPLKDVFDQPETMWMQFRRRLDCLQPYCRVVSHTEGEVRDILIALEQIYRPSFPALNLQQWTGSIYTWLTHPLLDPQKSGRVLMDPLMKLVTTALKWSYAQAEADVTSQHLKAAAELLTLRRDKIQIIDAENNRLKEDEQEKQESGEEQKKPKSKGRKAKELEKQPSSDEPENPSPK
;
A
#
# COMPACT_ATOMS: atom_id res chain seq x y z
N MET A 1 -11.86 -35.32 -15.28
CA MET A 1 -12.23 -34.48 -14.12
C MET A 1 -11.16 -33.41 -13.98
N VAL A 2 -11.49 -32.13 -14.14
CA VAL A 2 -10.52 -31.02 -13.98
C VAL A 2 -10.26 -30.85 -12.48
N ARG A 3 -9.02 -31.03 -12.05
CA ARG A 3 -8.61 -30.77 -10.66
C ARG A 3 -8.76 -29.26 -10.38
N LYS A 4 -9.46 -28.90 -9.32
CA LYS A 4 -9.56 -27.50 -8.87
C LYS A 4 -8.53 -27.27 -7.76
N LEU A 5 -7.65 -26.29 -7.97
CA LEU A 5 -6.75 -25.81 -6.92
C LEU A 5 -7.61 -25.26 -5.76
N PRO A 6 -7.34 -25.63 -4.49
CA PRO A 6 -7.97 -24.99 -3.36
C PRO A 6 -7.78 -23.48 -3.46
N LEU A 7 -8.87 -22.73 -3.31
CA LEU A 7 -8.78 -21.26 -3.27
C LEU A 7 -8.05 -20.87 -1.98
N PHE A 8 -7.04 -20.02 -2.11
CA PHE A 8 -6.47 -19.35 -0.98
C PHE A 8 -7.46 -18.29 -0.51
N ASP A 9 -8.02 -18.49 0.65
CA ASP A 9 -8.93 -17.57 1.34
C ASP A 9 -8.23 -16.96 2.57
N GLY A 10 -6.93 -16.76 2.45
CA GLY A 10 -6.07 -16.25 3.49
C GLY A 10 -5.53 -14.87 3.17
N PHE A 11 -4.96 -14.27 4.18
CA PHE A 11 -4.28 -13.00 4.14
C PHE A 11 -2.76 -13.24 4.11
N ILE A 12 -2.03 -12.51 3.24
CA ILE A 12 -0.58 -12.51 3.23
C ILE A 12 -0.12 -11.22 3.87
N GLU A 13 0.48 -11.31 5.05
CA GLU A 13 1.08 -10.16 5.70
C GLU A 13 2.30 -9.68 4.89
N THR A 14 2.20 -8.49 4.34
CA THR A 14 3.27 -7.88 3.54
C THR A 14 3.80 -6.62 4.21
N PRO A 15 5.01 -6.16 3.89
CA PRO A 15 5.51 -4.88 4.39
C PRO A 15 4.61 -3.69 4.04
N PHE A 16 3.93 -3.72 2.88
CA PHE A 16 2.89 -2.74 2.55
C PHE A 16 1.77 -2.79 3.58
N GLU A 17 1.26 -3.99 3.84
CA GLU A 17 0.14 -4.20 4.78
C GLU A 17 0.50 -3.78 6.19
N LEU A 18 1.67 -4.14 6.68
CA LEU A 18 2.16 -3.74 8.00
C LEU A 18 2.21 -2.21 8.15
N ARG A 19 2.73 -1.51 7.14
CA ARG A 19 2.77 -0.04 7.10
C ARG A 19 1.35 0.55 7.05
N PHE A 20 0.50 0.02 6.19
CA PHE A 20 -0.87 0.48 6.01
C PHE A 20 -1.70 0.27 7.28
N GLN A 21 -1.66 -0.92 7.86
CA GLN A 21 -2.30 -1.26 9.13
C GLN A 21 -1.77 -0.41 10.29
N GLY A 22 -0.47 -0.15 10.33
CA GLY A 22 0.13 0.73 11.34
C GLY A 22 -0.50 2.13 11.32
N LEU A 23 -0.69 2.73 10.14
CA LEU A 23 -1.32 4.04 9.99
C LEU A 23 -2.82 4.01 10.35
N LEU A 24 -3.53 2.97 9.94
CA LEU A 24 -4.95 2.80 10.28
C LEU A 24 -5.13 2.64 11.81
N ARG A 25 -4.29 1.81 12.46
CA ARG A 25 -4.30 1.64 13.92
C ARG A 25 -3.95 2.94 14.65
N GLN A 26 -3.01 3.71 14.12
CA GLN A 26 -2.67 5.02 14.67
C GLN A 26 -3.88 5.95 14.63
N ALA A 27 -4.57 6.05 13.49
CA ALA A 27 -5.80 6.84 13.36
C ALA A 27 -6.87 6.42 14.38
N TRP A 28 -7.05 5.11 14.58
CA TRP A 28 -8.01 4.57 15.52
C TRP A 28 -7.62 4.81 16.98
N LEU A 29 -6.43 4.35 17.40
CA LEU A 29 -6.03 4.35 18.80
C LEU A 29 -5.76 5.77 19.33
N GLN A 30 -5.21 6.65 18.49
CA GLN A 30 -4.94 8.06 18.83
C GLN A 30 -6.13 8.98 18.53
N ARG A 31 -7.17 8.47 17.87
CA ARG A 31 -8.33 9.26 17.43
C ARG A 31 -7.92 10.49 16.63
N SER A 32 -6.90 10.33 15.83
CA SER A 32 -6.33 11.35 14.97
C SER A 32 -6.92 11.29 13.56
N TRP A 33 -6.73 12.37 12.80
CA TRP A 33 -7.20 12.45 11.42
C TRP A 33 -6.03 12.28 10.47
N HIS A 34 -6.17 11.37 9.53
CA HIS A 34 -5.15 11.07 8.52
C HIS A 34 -5.74 10.98 7.11
N VAL A 35 -4.95 11.41 6.14
CA VAL A 35 -5.15 11.07 4.73
C VAL A 35 -4.10 10.04 4.35
N ILE A 36 -4.52 8.81 4.10
CA ILE A 36 -3.63 7.73 3.67
C ILE A 36 -3.75 7.59 2.15
N VAL A 37 -2.63 7.74 1.46
CA VAL A 37 -2.54 7.61 0.00
C VAL A 37 -1.84 6.31 -0.35
N ALA A 38 -2.51 5.46 -1.10
CA ALA A 38 -1.92 4.22 -1.61
C ALA A 38 -2.40 3.96 -3.04
N GLU A 39 -1.61 3.22 -3.81
CA GLU A 39 -1.93 2.97 -5.21
C GLU A 39 -3.20 2.10 -5.38
N PRO A 40 -3.95 2.26 -6.49
CA PRO A 40 -5.04 1.35 -6.83
C PRO A 40 -4.53 -0.09 -6.94
N GLY A 41 -5.26 -1.06 -6.40
CA GLY A 41 -4.86 -2.48 -6.46
C GLY A 41 -3.74 -2.88 -5.48
N SER A 42 -3.41 -2.04 -4.49
CA SER A 42 -2.40 -2.34 -3.46
C SER A 42 -2.92 -3.18 -2.28
N GLY A 43 -4.23 -3.45 -2.18
CA GLY A 43 -4.82 -4.21 -1.07
C GLY A 43 -5.54 -3.39 0.00
N LYS A 44 -5.72 -2.06 -0.18
CA LYS A 44 -6.34 -1.14 0.79
C LYS A 44 -7.62 -1.67 1.43
N THR A 45 -8.57 -2.09 0.60
CA THR A 45 -9.89 -2.55 1.07
C THR A 45 -9.80 -3.78 1.96
N MET A 46 -8.85 -4.69 1.66
CA MET A 46 -8.59 -5.86 2.53
C MET A 46 -8.06 -5.41 3.88
N GLY A 47 -7.04 -4.56 3.91
CA GLY A 47 -6.47 -4.04 5.14
C GLY A 47 -7.46 -3.24 6.00
N ILE A 48 -8.38 -2.49 5.40
CA ILE A 48 -9.48 -1.83 6.13
C ILE A 48 -10.42 -2.89 6.75
N GLY A 49 -10.73 -3.96 6.02
CA GLY A 49 -11.52 -5.08 6.52
C GLY A 49 -10.88 -5.73 7.74
N ASP A 50 -9.59 -6.02 7.67
CA ASP A 50 -8.84 -6.65 8.77
C ASP A 50 -8.79 -5.78 10.02
N LEU A 51 -8.57 -4.45 9.87
CA LEU A 51 -8.63 -3.52 11.00
C LEU A 51 -10.00 -3.53 11.67
N ARG A 52 -11.07 -3.47 10.87
CA ARG A 52 -12.44 -3.52 11.39
C ARG A 52 -12.69 -4.79 12.21
N ASP A 53 -12.25 -5.95 11.68
CA ASP A 53 -12.44 -7.24 12.33
C ASP A 53 -11.54 -7.39 13.57
N GLU A 54 -10.34 -6.82 13.56
CA GLU A 54 -9.45 -6.70 14.73
C GLU A 54 -10.12 -5.85 15.82
N ALA A 55 -10.60 -4.66 15.48
CA ALA A 55 -11.25 -3.75 16.42
C ALA A 55 -12.51 -4.38 17.04
N ALA A 56 -13.30 -5.08 16.25
CA ALA A 56 -14.48 -5.80 16.73
C ALA A 56 -14.10 -6.93 17.71
N ARG A 57 -13.02 -7.68 17.45
CA ARG A 57 -12.51 -8.70 18.38
C ARG A 57 -12.01 -8.10 19.69
N GLN A 58 -11.29 -6.98 19.63
CA GLN A 58 -10.77 -6.30 20.84
C GLN A 58 -11.89 -5.70 21.70
N ALA A 59 -12.96 -5.20 21.08
CA ALA A 59 -14.09 -4.63 21.81
C ALA A 59 -14.84 -5.66 22.67
N GLY A 60 -14.70 -6.94 22.37
CA GLY A 60 -15.37 -8.05 23.05
C GLY A 60 -16.89 -8.01 22.86
N MET A 61 -17.55 -9.15 23.06
CA MET A 61 -19.01 -9.25 23.07
C MET A 61 -19.59 -8.92 24.46
N VAL A 62 -19.19 -7.82 25.07
CA VAL A 62 -19.74 -7.44 26.37
C VAL A 62 -20.97 -6.57 26.15
N GLY A 63 -22.15 -7.21 26.16
CA GLY A 63 -23.42 -6.52 26.40
C GLY A 63 -24.03 -5.70 25.25
N GLY A 64 -23.56 -5.82 23.99
CA GLY A 64 -24.15 -5.10 22.86
C GLY A 64 -23.25 -5.05 21.62
N ARG A 65 -23.81 -4.61 20.49
CA ARG A 65 -23.02 -4.38 19.27
C ARG A 65 -22.08 -3.19 19.47
N ARG A 66 -20.79 -3.41 19.43
CA ARG A 66 -19.77 -2.35 19.40
C ARG A 66 -19.07 -2.36 18.07
N TYR A 67 -18.85 -1.18 17.52
CA TYR A 67 -18.16 -0.96 16.25
C TYR A 67 -17.05 0.10 16.42
N PRO A 68 -15.94 -0.20 17.11
CA PRO A 68 -14.89 0.79 17.35
C PRO A 68 -14.38 1.43 16.06
N VAL A 69 -14.28 0.64 14.99
CA VAL A 69 -13.95 1.11 13.65
C VAL A 69 -15.13 0.90 12.72
N LEU A 70 -15.64 1.99 12.17
CA LEU A 70 -16.69 1.98 11.15
C LEU A 70 -16.07 2.34 9.80
N ALA A 71 -16.14 1.42 8.82
CA ALA A 71 -15.57 1.63 7.50
C ALA A 71 -16.68 1.65 6.44
N VAL A 72 -16.56 2.59 5.50
CA VAL A 72 -17.45 2.72 4.34
C VAL A 72 -16.65 3.06 3.09
N THR A 73 -17.13 2.58 1.94
CA THR A 73 -16.64 3.06 0.64
C THR A 73 -17.40 4.32 0.25
N THR A 74 -16.70 5.32 -0.23
CA THR A 74 -17.27 6.63 -0.59
C THR A 74 -18.28 6.52 -1.75
N PRO A 75 -19.41 7.25 -1.70
CA PRO A 75 -20.38 7.26 -2.79
C PRO A 75 -19.80 7.98 -4.01
N LYS A 76 -19.74 7.28 -5.17
CA LYS A 76 -19.06 7.81 -6.38
C LYS A 76 -19.89 8.83 -7.19
N ASN A 77 -21.22 8.68 -7.18
CA ASN A 77 -22.10 9.40 -8.11
C ASN A 77 -23.18 10.28 -7.42
N ASP A 78 -23.16 10.37 -6.11
CA ASP A 78 -24.09 11.20 -5.36
C ASP A 78 -23.33 12.16 -4.44
N PRO A 79 -23.24 13.46 -4.82
CA PRO A 79 -22.48 14.42 -4.05
C PRO A 79 -23.17 14.91 -2.76
N ARG A 80 -24.40 14.46 -2.48
CA ARG A 80 -25.18 14.93 -1.33
C ARG A 80 -24.68 14.28 -0.04
N GLU A 81 -24.65 15.05 1.05
CA GLU A 81 -24.28 14.53 2.38
C GLU A 81 -25.10 13.29 2.79
N ALA A 82 -26.38 13.24 2.39
CA ALA A 82 -27.27 12.13 2.68
C ALA A 82 -26.78 10.80 2.09
N ALA A 83 -26.04 10.82 0.98
CA ALA A 83 -25.50 9.61 0.37
C ALA A 83 -24.47 8.95 1.29
N LEU A 84 -23.50 9.73 1.79
CA LEU A 84 -22.49 9.24 2.73
C LEU A 84 -23.14 8.84 4.07
N GLY A 85 -24.05 9.67 4.59
CA GLY A 85 -24.76 9.36 5.84
C GLY A 85 -25.59 8.08 5.76
N ASN A 86 -26.20 7.76 4.61
CA ASN A 86 -26.91 6.51 4.40
C ASN A 86 -25.99 5.30 4.37
N LEU A 87 -24.77 5.43 3.82
CA LEU A 87 -23.76 4.38 3.86
C LEU A 87 -23.32 4.10 5.30
N LEU A 88 -23.12 5.15 6.10
CA LEU A 88 -22.77 5.02 7.52
C LEU A 88 -23.91 4.33 8.31
N LEU A 89 -25.16 4.73 8.10
CA LEU A 89 -26.33 4.07 8.71
C LEU A 89 -26.43 2.59 8.28
N GLY A 90 -26.23 2.33 6.99
CA GLY A 90 -26.21 0.96 6.46
C GLY A 90 -25.12 0.10 7.09
N ALA A 91 -23.94 0.63 7.29
CA ALA A 91 -22.84 -0.05 7.97
C ALA A 91 -23.14 -0.35 9.45
N LEU A 92 -23.96 0.48 10.10
CA LEU A 92 -24.51 0.23 11.44
C LEU A 92 -25.73 -0.72 11.45
N GLY A 93 -26.15 -1.20 10.29
CA GLY A 93 -27.30 -2.11 10.14
C GLY A 93 -28.67 -1.42 10.16
N VAL A 94 -28.71 -0.12 9.90
CA VAL A 94 -29.95 0.69 9.91
C VAL A 94 -30.38 1.06 8.50
N GLY A 95 -31.64 0.80 8.18
CA GLY A 95 -32.20 1.11 6.86
C GLY A 95 -32.44 2.60 6.62
N ALA A 96 -32.36 3.02 5.36
CA ALA A 96 -32.51 4.42 4.95
C ALA A 96 -33.97 4.86 4.80
N ARG A 97 -34.80 4.73 5.82
CA ARG A 97 -36.22 5.18 5.81
C ARG A 97 -36.38 6.54 6.50
N GLY A 98 -37.27 7.38 6.01
CA GLY A 98 -37.58 8.71 6.58
C GLY A 98 -36.77 9.83 5.98
N ARG A 99 -36.95 11.06 6.50
CA ARG A 99 -36.28 12.27 6.01
C ARG A 99 -34.82 12.29 6.45
N TRP A 100 -33.93 12.82 5.61
CA TRP A 100 -32.50 12.89 5.94
C TRP A 100 -32.25 13.69 7.23
N SER A 101 -32.95 14.79 7.43
CA SER A 101 -32.79 15.61 8.66
C SER A 101 -32.98 14.79 9.95
N GLU A 102 -33.96 13.89 9.99
CA GLU A 102 -34.21 13.03 11.15
C GLU A 102 -33.15 11.94 11.28
N ARG A 103 -32.77 11.33 10.15
CA ARG A 103 -31.75 10.27 10.10
C ARG A 103 -30.35 10.76 10.42
N LYS A 104 -30.07 12.02 10.17
CA LYS A 104 -28.80 12.66 10.52
C LYS A 104 -28.56 12.66 12.03
N TYR A 105 -29.58 13.05 12.79
CA TYR A 105 -29.50 13.00 14.28
C TYR A 105 -29.44 11.55 14.79
N LEU A 106 -30.26 10.65 14.22
CA LEU A 106 -30.19 9.24 14.54
C LEU A 106 -28.78 8.66 14.31
N LEU A 107 -28.11 9.05 13.22
CA LEU A 107 -26.74 8.61 12.96
C LEU A 107 -25.77 9.07 14.07
N TYR A 108 -25.90 10.32 14.52
CA TYR A 108 -25.05 10.85 15.59
C TYR A 108 -25.23 10.06 16.91
N ASP A 109 -26.48 9.78 17.26
CA ASP A 109 -26.80 8.98 18.45
C ASP A 109 -26.26 7.56 18.36
N LEU A 110 -26.43 6.92 17.18
CA LEU A 110 -25.98 5.54 16.97
C LEU A 110 -24.46 5.40 16.99
N LEU A 111 -23.72 6.36 16.43
CA LEU A 111 -22.27 6.36 16.50
C LEU A 111 -21.77 6.39 17.95
N GLY A 112 -22.41 7.20 18.79
CA GLY A 112 -22.12 7.24 20.24
C GLY A 112 -22.53 5.94 20.95
N GLN A 113 -23.75 5.45 20.72
CA GLN A 113 -24.27 4.22 21.34
C GLN A 113 -23.46 2.97 20.98
N TYR A 114 -23.02 2.85 19.72
CA TYR A 114 -22.19 1.73 19.28
C TYR A 114 -20.71 1.90 19.57
N GLY A 115 -20.32 3.02 20.22
CA GLY A 115 -18.95 3.27 20.63
C GLY A 115 -17.99 3.36 19.45
N VAL A 116 -18.42 4.05 18.38
CA VAL A 116 -17.55 4.28 17.21
C VAL A 116 -16.44 5.25 17.60
N GLU A 117 -15.22 4.80 17.40
CA GLU A 117 -13.99 5.50 17.77
C GLU A 117 -13.25 6.07 16.57
N CYS A 118 -13.37 5.42 15.41
CA CYS A 118 -12.74 5.84 14.17
C CYS A 118 -13.65 5.57 12.99
N LEU A 119 -13.76 6.56 12.09
CA LEU A 119 -14.36 6.41 10.77
C LEU A 119 -13.26 6.21 9.73
N VAL A 120 -13.42 5.20 8.88
CA VAL A 120 -12.55 4.98 7.72
C VAL A 120 -13.39 5.14 6.46
N CYS A 121 -13.01 6.11 5.62
CA CYS A 121 -13.61 6.30 4.29
C CYS A 121 -12.66 5.76 3.23
N ASP A 122 -13.00 4.61 2.65
CA ASP A 122 -12.28 4.06 1.50
C ASP A 122 -12.68 4.80 0.22
N ASP A 123 -11.77 4.88 -0.75
CA ASP A 123 -11.90 5.68 -1.98
C ASP A 123 -12.24 7.17 -1.69
N ALA A 124 -11.66 7.75 -0.66
CA ALA A 124 -11.97 9.11 -0.19
C ALA A 124 -11.65 10.21 -1.21
N HIS A 125 -10.95 9.90 -2.31
CA HIS A 125 -10.76 10.81 -3.43
C HIS A 125 -12.06 11.13 -4.19
N ASP A 126 -13.11 10.33 -4.00
CA ASP A 126 -14.46 10.56 -4.57
C ASP A 126 -15.36 11.40 -3.63
N LEU A 127 -14.86 11.81 -2.45
CA LEU A 127 -15.62 12.67 -1.54
C LEU A 127 -15.87 14.04 -2.16
N SER A 128 -17.15 14.43 -2.23
CA SER A 128 -17.56 15.76 -2.62
C SER A 128 -17.39 16.77 -1.47
N MET A 129 -17.45 18.04 -1.78
CA MET A 129 -17.47 19.12 -0.78
C MET A 129 -18.54 18.92 0.31
N PRO A 130 -19.83 18.65 -0.04
CA PRO A 130 -20.84 18.38 0.99
C PRO A 130 -20.51 17.19 1.89
N HIS A 131 -19.85 16.14 1.37
CA HIS A 131 -19.41 15.01 2.18
C HIS A 131 -18.34 15.42 3.21
N LEU A 132 -17.35 16.22 2.80
CA LEU A 132 -16.30 16.69 3.70
C LEU A 132 -16.84 17.63 4.78
N ILE A 133 -17.77 18.53 4.42
CA ILE A 133 -18.46 19.40 5.39
C ILE A 133 -19.25 18.54 6.38
N PHE A 134 -19.97 17.54 5.90
CA PHE A 134 -20.73 16.61 6.75
C PHE A 134 -19.84 15.83 7.71
N LEU A 135 -18.71 15.29 7.25
CA LEU A 135 -17.74 14.60 8.11
C LEU A 135 -17.22 15.51 9.21
N LYS A 136 -16.94 16.79 8.88
CA LYS A 136 -16.53 17.79 9.88
C LYS A 136 -17.64 18.02 10.91
N GLU A 137 -18.86 18.27 10.44
CA GLU A 137 -20.01 18.53 11.32
C GLU A 137 -20.27 17.34 12.26
N LEU A 138 -20.22 16.12 11.72
CA LEU A 138 -20.40 14.89 12.47
C LEU A 138 -19.35 14.74 13.58
N THR A 139 -18.07 15.00 13.26
CA THR A 139 -16.99 14.93 14.26
C THR A 139 -17.10 16.05 15.31
N ASP A 140 -17.55 17.24 14.92
CA ASP A 140 -17.81 18.36 15.86
C ASP A 140 -18.93 18.01 16.83
N HIS A 141 -20.02 17.44 16.31
CA HIS A 141 -21.16 17.03 17.12
C HIS A 141 -20.76 15.96 18.15
N LEU A 142 -20.04 14.93 17.72
CA LEU A 142 -19.57 13.87 18.62
C LEU A 142 -18.56 14.40 19.64
N PHE A 143 -17.69 15.34 19.28
CA PHE A 143 -16.76 15.97 20.22
C PHE A 143 -17.51 16.77 21.31
N LEU A 144 -18.58 17.48 20.95
CA LEU A 144 -19.40 18.21 21.93
C LEU A 144 -20.15 17.26 22.85
N ALA A 145 -20.65 16.13 22.33
CA ALA A 145 -21.35 15.13 23.12
C ALA A 145 -20.40 14.28 24.00
N PHE A 146 -19.19 14.01 23.51
CA PHE A 146 -18.19 13.16 24.17
C PHE A 146 -16.78 13.79 24.11
N PRO A 147 -16.51 14.88 24.86
CA PRO A 147 -15.26 15.65 24.75
C PRO A 147 -13.99 14.84 25.03
N THR A 148 -14.08 13.83 25.89
CA THR A 148 -12.96 12.94 26.24
C THR A 148 -12.65 11.88 25.20
N HIS A 149 -13.52 11.72 24.20
CA HIS A 149 -13.42 10.66 23.18
C HIS A 149 -13.68 11.24 21.79
N PRO A 150 -12.76 12.05 21.25
CA PRO A 150 -12.91 12.57 19.89
C PRO A 150 -12.95 11.41 18.89
N LEU A 151 -13.65 11.62 17.77
CA LEU A 151 -13.73 10.63 16.69
C LEU A 151 -12.51 10.74 15.81
N GLY A 152 -11.78 9.64 15.63
CA GLY A 152 -10.73 9.51 14.61
C GLY A 152 -11.33 9.48 13.20
N LEU A 153 -10.60 10.02 12.21
CA LEU A 153 -11.01 10.02 10.82
C LEU A 153 -9.86 9.60 9.91
N CYS A 154 -10.03 8.53 9.18
CA CYS A 154 -9.07 8.06 8.20
C CYS A 154 -9.65 8.15 6.80
N LEU A 155 -9.08 9.02 5.96
CA LEU A 155 -9.45 9.19 4.56
C LEU A 155 -8.46 8.40 3.70
N VAL A 156 -8.86 7.23 3.24
CA VAL A 156 -8.01 6.36 2.41
C VAL A 156 -8.26 6.68 0.95
N THR A 157 -7.22 7.13 0.25
CA THR A 157 -7.32 7.59 -1.14
C THR A 157 -6.50 6.73 -2.09
N ALA A 158 -6.93 6.65 -3.33
CA ALA A 158 -6.12 6.11 -4.41
C ALA A 158 -5.27 7.24 -5.02
N GLY A 159 -3.94 7.03 -5.09
CA GLY A 159 -3.04 8.01 -5.70
C GLY A 159 -1.80 7.34 -6.27
N ARG A 160 -1.33 7.85 -7.42
CA ARG A 160 -0.08 7.42 -8.06
C ARG A 160 0.92 8.57 -8.14
N GLY A 161 2.20 8.22 -8.15
CA GLY A 161 3.28 9.21 -8.27
C GLY A 161 3.28 10.22 -7.13
N ALA A 162 3.54 11.50 -7.40
CA ALA A 162 3.61 12.57 -6.39
C ALA A 162 2.24 13.13 -5.99
N SER A 163 1.16 12.82 -6.71
CA SER A 163 -0.17 13.34 -6.42
C SER A 163 -0.68 12.89 -5.05
N ILE A 164 -1.22 13.82 -4.29
CA ILE A 164 -1.87 13.59 -3.00
C ILE A 164 -3.32 14.07 -3.13
N PRO A 165 -4.26 13.15 -3.39
CA PRO A 165 -5.67 13.51 -3.45
C PRO A 165 -6.14 14.21 -2.18
N LEU A 166 -7.08 15.12 -2.30
CA LEU A 166 -7.63 15.99 -1.25
C LEU A 166 -6.67 17.07 -0.73
N LYS A 167 -5.36 17.01 -1.02
CA LYS A 167 -4.42 18.01 -0.54
C LYS A 167 -4.78 19.41 -1.06
N ASP A 168 -5.02 19.53 -2.37
CA ASP A 168 -5.37 20.82 -2.99
C ASP A 168 -6.68 21.40 -2.44
N VAL A 169 -7.62 20.54 -2.02
CA VAL A 169 -8.86 20.95 -1.36
C VAL A 169 -8.57 21.49 0.05
N PHE A 170 -7.76 20.76 0.82
CA PHE A 170 -7.45 21.16 2.20
C PHE A 170 -6.48 22.34 2.27
N ASP A 171 -5.68 22.59 1.24
CA ASP A 171 -4.75 23.72 1.17
C ASP A 171 -5.42 25.05 0.77
N GLN A 172 -6.73 25.03 0.44
CA GLN A 172 -7.48 26.26 0.18
C GLN A 172 -7.49 27.19 1.38
N PRO A 173 -7.50 28.55 1.14
CA PRO A 173 -7.32 29.53 2.20
C PRO A 173 -8.55 29.76 3.09
N GLU A 174 -9.71 29.21 2.73
CA GLU A 174 -10.95 29.40 3.47
C GLU A 174 -10.86 28.84 4.90
N THR A 175 -11.51 29.52 5.84
CA THR A 175 -11.50 29.20 7.27
C THR A 175 -11.89 27.75 7.55
N MET A 176 -12.82 27.21 6.78
CA MET A 176 -13.28 25.83 6.92
C MET A 176 -12.13 24.83 6.70
N TRP A 177 -11.32 25.02 5.63
CA TRP A 177 -10.19 24.16 5.34
C TRP A 177 -9.06 24.32 6.33
N MET A 178 -8.85 25.52 6.85
CA MET A 178 -7.90 25.74 7.96
C MET A 178 -8.31 24.96 9.20
N GLN A 179 -9.61 24.89 9.53
CA GLN A 179 -10.12 24.08 10.64
C GLN A 179 -9.96 22.58 10.38
N PHE A 180 -10.16 22.15 9.14
CA PHE A 180 -9.96 20.76 8.73
C PHE A 180 -8.48 20.35 8.87
N ARG A 181 -7.56 21.17 8.33
CA ARG A 181 -6.10 20.95 8.46
C ARG A 181 -5.62 20.88 9.90
N ARG A 182 -6.18 21.67 10.79
CA ARG A 182 -5.81 21.64 12.23
C ARG A 182 -6.16 20.33 12.93
N ARG A 183 -7.04 19.53 12.35
CA ARG A 183 -7.43 18.20 12.89
C ARG A 183 -6.63 17.07 12.29
N LEU A 184 -6.03 17.29 11.14
CA LEU A 184 -5.08 16.35 10.59
C LEU A 184 -3.89 16.20 11.55
N ASP A 185 -3.33 15.01 11.62
CA ASP A 185 -2.13 14.76 12.40
C ASP A 185 -1.04 15.78 12.09
N CYS A 186 -0.48 16.41 13.13
CA CYS A 186 0.49 17.48 12.93
C CYS A 186 1.86 17.00 12.44
N LEU A 187 2.18 15.73 12.67
CA LEU A 187 3.45 15.13 12.25
C LEU A 187 3.38 14.55 10.84
N GLN A 188 2.28 13.87 10.51
CA GLN A 188 2.09 13.20 9.21
C GLN A 188 0.64 13.31 8.73
N PRO A 189 0.18 14.49 8.31
CA PRO A 189 -1.20 14.68 7.85
C PRO A 189 -1.52 13.86 6.60
N TYR A 190 -0.52 13.64 5.76
CA TYR A 190 -0.61 12.86 4.51
C TYR A 190 0.40 11.73 4.53
N CYS A 191 -0.08 10.51 4.66
CA CYS A 191 0.74 9.32 4.74
C CYS A 191 0.69 8.58 3.40
N ARG A 192 1.83 8.39 2.77
CA ARG A 192 1.92 7.59 1.54
C ARG A 192 2.42 6.19 1.86
N VAL A 193 1.66 5.19 1.43
CA VAL A 193 2.08 3.79 1.46
C VAL A 193 2.36 3.36 0.03
N VAL A 194 3.63 3.02 -0.22
CA VAL A 194 4.10 2.60 -1.54
C VAL A 194 3.98 1.09 -1.72
N SER A 195 3.75 0.66 -2.96
CA SER A 195 3.66 -0.75 -3.35
C SER A 195 5.00 -1.48 -3.24
N HIS A 196 5.09 -2.73 -3.68
CA HIS A 196 6.15 -3.67 -3.35
C HIS A 196 7.43 -3.45 -4.16
N THR A 197 8.58 -3.55 -3.49
CA THR A 197 9.91 -3.70 -4.10
C THR A 197 10.13 -5.12 -4.59
N GLU A 198 11.21 -5.37 -5.32
CA GLU A 198 11.60 -6.72 -5.75
C GLU A 198 11.80 -7.68 -4.56
N GLY A 199 12.47 -7.21 -3.50
CA GLY A 199 12.64 -8.00 -2.27
C GLY A 199 11.31 -8.37 -1.61
N GLU A 200 10.39 -7.40 -1.51
CA GLU A 200 9.04 -7.65 -0.97
C GLU A 200 8.22 -8.60 -1.86
N VAL A 201 8.38 -8.53 -3.19
CA VAL A 201 7.76 -9.49 -4.13
C VAL A 201 8.30 -10.90 -3.87
N ARG A 202 9.61 -11.05 -3.66
CA ARG A 202 10.23 -12.33 -3.30
C ARG A 202 9.62 -12.90 -2.01
N ASP A 203 9.47 -12.09 -0.98
CA ASP A 203 8.89 -12.52 0.30
C ASP A 203 7.44 -12.97 0.13
N ILE A 204 6.64 -12.27 -0.69
CA ILE A 204 5.28 -12.66 -1.04
C ILE A 204 5.27 -14.00 -1.77
N LEU A 205 6.18 -14.22 -2.73
CA LEU A 205 6.26 -15.47 -3.46
C LEU A 205 6.64 -16.65 -2.53
N ILE A 206 7.55 -16.43 -1.58
CA ILE A 206 7.90 -17.42 -0.55
C ILE A 206 6.69 -17.75 0.34
N ALA A 207 5.91 -16.74 0.74
CA ALA A 207 4.68 -16.96 1.50
C ALA A 207 3.66 -17.78 0.71
N LEU A 208 3.49 -17.48 -0.58
CA LEU A 208 2.63 -18.26 -1.47
C LEU A 208 3.11 -19.71 -1.65
N GLU A 209 4.42 -19.93 -1.77
CA GLU A 209 4.98 -21.29 -1.79
C GLU A 209 4.57 -22.09 -0.55
N GLN A 210 4.70 -21.49 0.63
CA GLN A 210 4.33 -22.16 1.89
C GLN A 210 2.85 -22.52 1.92
N ILE A 211 1.98 -21.61 1.47
CA ILE A 211 0.53 -21.81 1.44
C ILE A 211 0.15 -22.93 0.47
N TYR A 212 0.75 -22.97 -0.71
CA TYR A 212 0.42 -23.95 -1.75
C TYR A 212 1.24 -25.23 -1.71
N ARG A 213 2.22 -25.33 -0.82
CA ARG A 213 3.08 -26.53 -0.65
C ARG A 213 2.30 -27.85 -0.47
N PRO A 214 1.16 -27.90 0.23
CA PRO A 214 0.36 -29.13 0.32
C PRO A 214 -0.17 -29.61 -1.04
N SER A 215 -0.40 -28.69 -1.98
CA SER A 215 -0.87 -29.00 -3.33
C SER A 215 0.27 -29.17 -4.35
N PHE A 216 1.42 -28.56 -4.08
CA PHE A 216 2.62 -28.56 -4.91
C PHE A 216 3.88 -28.77 -4.06
N PRO A 217 4.24 -30.01 -3.74
CA PRO A 217 5.39 -30.29 -2.87
C PRO A 217 6.74 -29.74 -3.37
N ALA A 218 6.91 -29.62 -4.70
CA ALA A 218 8.13 -29.12 -5.36
C ALA A 218 8.05 -27.65 -5.78
N LEU A 219 7.00 -26.92 -5.37
CA LEU A 219 6.79 -25.51 -5.80
C LEU A 219 7.98 -24.63 -5.44
N ASN A 220 8.47 -23.89 -6.42
CA ASN A 220 9.53 -22.90 -6.28
C ASN A 220 9.19 -21.62 -7.07
N LEU A 221 8.37 -20.74 -6.46
CA LEU A 221 7.98 -19.47 -7.08
C LEU A 221 9.08 -18.42 -6.99
N GLN A 222 9.93 -18.48 -5.97
CA GLN A 222 10.98 -17.48 -5.76
C GLN A 222 12.00 -17.43 -6.92
N GLN A 223 12.20 -18.52 -7.67
CA GLN A 223 13.04 -18.53 -8.86
C GLN A 223 12.57 -17.55 -9.94
N TRP A 224 11.30 -17.20 -9.93
CA TRP A 224 10.66 -16.32 -10.92
C TRP A 224 10.60 -14.85 -10.48
N THR A 225 11.15 -14.50 -9.30
CA THR A 225 11.07 -13.15 -8.72
C THR A 225 11.50 -12.07 -9.72
N GLY A 226 12.70 -12.18 -10.28
CA GLY A 226 13.24 -11.18 -11.21
C GLY A 226 12.40 -11.04 -12.48
N SER A 227 11.93 -12.15 -13.05
CA SER A 227 11.07 -12.13 -14.25
C SER A 227 9.72 -11.48 -13.95
N ILE A 228 9.07 -11.88 -12.86
CA ILE A 228 7.77 -11.33 -12.44
C ILE A 228 7.90 -9.83 -12.15
N TYR A 229 8.93 -9.44 -11.39
CA TYR A 229 9.19 -8.05 -11.05
C TYR A 229 9.42 -7.21 -12.31
N THR A 230 10.28 -7.66 -13.22
CA THR A 230 10.58 -6.95 -14.46
C THR A 230 9.34 -6.81 -15.37
N TRP A 231 8.52 -7.86 -15.49
CA TRP A 231 7.28 -7.77 -16.26
C TRP A 231 6.29 -6.76 -15.66
N LEU A 232 6.10 -6.78 -14.33
CA LEU A 232 5.11 -5.95 -13.67
C LEU A 232 5.57 -4.49 -13.48
N THR A 233 6.87 -4.20 -13.55
CA THR A 233 7.44 -2.85 -13.51
C THR A 233 7.83 -2.30 -14.89
N HIS A 234 7.59 -3.06 -15.95
CA HIS A 234 7.91 -2.60 -17.30
C HIS A 234 7.11 -1.33 -17.66
N PRO A 235 7.69 -0.34 -18.37
CA PRO A 235 7.05 0.95 -18.70
C PRO A 235 5.67 0.85 -19.36
N LEU A 236 5.36 -0.26 -20.04
CA LEU A 236 4.03 -0.52 -20.60
C LEU A 236 2.95 -0.78 -19.53
N LEU A 237 3.34 -1.28 -18.34
CA LEU A 237 2.47 -1.57 -17.21
C LEU A 237 2.64 -0.55 -16.08
N ASP A 238 3.84 -0.03 -15.91
CA ASP A 238 4.19 1.05 -15.00
C ASP A 238 4.66 2.28 -15.76
N PRO A 239 3.75 3.03 -16.43
CA PRO A 239 4.10 4.19 -17.23
C PRO A 239 4.73 5.33 -16.41
N GLN A 240 4.57 5.30 -15.08
CA GLN A 240 5.18 6.27 -14.18
C GLN A 240 6.60 5.87 -13.73
N LYS A 241 7.07 4.68 -14.15
CA LYS A 241 8.38 4.14 -13.78
C LYS A 241 8.59 4.16 -12.26
N SER A 242 7.56 3.78 -11.51
CA SER A 242 7.60 3.76 -10.05
C SER A 242 8.60 2.73 -9.50
N GLY A 243 8.94 1.71 -10.31
CA GLY A 243 9.74 0.57 -9.89
C GLY A 243 9.08 -0.20 -8.74
N ARG A 244 7.74 -0.25 -8.73
CA ARG A 244 6.95 -0.91 -7.69
C ARG A 244 5.90 -1.82 -8.28
N VAL A 245 5.69 -2.95 -7.65
CA VAL A 245 4.71 -3.95 -8.06
C VAL A 245 3.46 -3.85 -7.21
N LEU A 246 2.30 -3.79 -7.86
CA LEU A 246 1.00 -3.80 -7.21
C LEU A 246 0.59 -5.23 -6.82
N MET A 247 -0.08 -5.39 -5.68
CA MET A 247 -0.51 -6.70 -5.18
C MET A 247 -1.52 -7.39 -6.10
N ASP A 248 -2.52 -6.64 -6.64
CA ASP A 248 -3.57 -7.21 -7.48
C ASP A 248 -3.04 -7.88 -8.76
N PRO A 249 -2.22 -7.23 -9.62
CA PRO A 249 -1.63 -7.89 -10.77
C PRO A 249 -0.65 -9.01 -10.39
N LEU A 250 0.10 -8.90 -9.29
CA LEU A 250 0.97 -9.96 -8.80
C LEU A 250 0.17 -11.21 -8.44
N MET A 251 -0.87 -11.05 -7.63
CA MET A 251 -1.73 -12.16 -7.21
C MET A 251 -2.47 -12.79 -8.39
N LYS A 252 -2.99 -11.99 -9.32
CA LYS A 252 -3.65 -12.49 -10.53
C LYS A 252 -2.70 -13.32 -11.38
N LEU A 253 -1.49 -12.85 -11.60
CA LEU A 253 -0.47 -13.56 -12.38
C LEU A 253 -0.14 -14.91 -11.73
N VAL A 254 0.27 -14.90 -10.48
CA VAL A 254 0.74 -16.10 -9.78
C VAL A 254 -0.38 -17.11 -9.56
N THR A 255 -1.55 -16.68 -9.10
CA THR A 255 -2.67 -17.59 -8.85
C THR A 255 -3.23 -18.20 -10.14
N THR A 256 -3.18 -17.48 -11.26
CA THR A 256 -3.59 -18.02 -12.56
C THR A 256 -2.60 -19.07 -13.04
N ALA A 257 -1.30 -18.80 -12.95
CA ALA A 257 -0.26 -19.77 -13.30
C ALA A 257 -0.36 -21.04 -12.45
N LEU A 258 -0.56 -20.90 -11.12
CA LEU A 258 -0.79 -22.03 -10.21
C LEU A 258 -2.04 -22.85 -10.58
N LYS A 259 -3.15 -22.20 -10.93
CA LYS A 259 -4.37 -22.90 -11.35
C LYS A 259 -4.16 -23.75 -12.60
N TRP A 260 -3.41 -23.24 -13.55
CA TRP A 260 -3.15 -23.98 -14.81
C TRP A 260 -2.17 -25.13 -14.59
N SER A 261 -1.06 -24.91 -13.87
CA SER A 261 -0.13 -25.97 -13.50
C SER A 261 -0.84 -27.10 -12.74
N TYR A 262 -1.70 -26.75 -11.78
CA TYR A 262 -2.49 -27.73 -11.02
C TYR A 262 -3.48 -28.52 -11.90
N ALA A 263 -4.13 -27.84 -12.85
CA ALA A 263 -5.05 -28.49 -13.80
C ALA A 263 -4.34 -29.49 -14.72
N GLN A 264 -3.07 -29.24 -15.03
CA GLN A 264 -2.21 -30.10 -15.86
C GLN A 264 -1.49 -31.17 -15.03
N ALA A 265 -1.71 -31.21 -13.72
CA ALA A 265 -1.05 -32.12 -12.77
C ALA A 265 0.49 -32.02 -12.77
N GLU A 266 1.02 -30.81 -13.02
CA GLU A 266 2.45 -30.55 -12.92
C GLU A 266 2.89 -30.35 -11.48
N ALA A 267 4.16 -30.65 -11.21
CA ALA A 267 4.72 -30.57 -9.86
C ALA A 267 5.14 -29.13 -9.46
N ASP A 268 5.34 -28.24 -10.44
CA ASP A 268 5.78 -26.86 -10.28
C ASP A 268 5.19 -25.96 -11.37
N VAL A 269 5.30 -24.65 -11.16
CA VAL A 269 4.91 -23.62 -12.14
C VAL A 269 6.04 -23.41 -13.14
N THR A 270 5.75 -23.57 -14.45
CA THR A 270 6.71 -23.36 -15.53
C THR A 270 6.67 -21.91 -16.06
N SER A 271 7.71 -21.51 -16.78
CA SER A 271 7.74 -20.22 -17.49
C SER A 271 6.57 -20.06 -18.48
N GLN A 272 6.09 -21.15 -19.07
CA GLN A 272 4.94 -21.12 -19.98
C GLN A 272 3.64 -20.75 -19.26
N HIS A 273 3.41 -21.29 -18.05
CA HIS A 273 2.25 -20.94 -17.24
C HIS A 273 2.28 -19.46 -16.84
N LEU A 274 3.43 -18.94 -16.42
CA LEU A 274 3.58 -17.54 -16.04
C LEU A 274 3.39 -16.61 -17.26
N LYS A 275 3.99 -16.92 -18.40
CA LYS A 275 3.82 -16.14 -19.64
C LYS A 275 2.37 -16.11 -20.10
N ALA A 276 1.70 -17.26 -20.12
CA ALA A 276 0.29 -17.35 -20.49
C ALA A 276 -0.61 -16.60 -19.47
N ALA A 277 -0.29 -16.64 -18.18
CA ALA A 277 -1.00 -15.87 -17.18
C ALA A 277 -0.77 -14.35 -17.36
N ALA A 278 0.43 -13.94 -17.71
CA ALA A 278 0.76 -12.54 -17.99
C ALA A 278 -0.01 -12.01 -19.23
N GLU A 279 -0.25 -12.86 -20.24
CA GLU A 279 -1.08 -12.50 -21.40
C GLU A 279 -2.50 -12.10 -21.02
N LEU A 280 -3.08 -12.70 -19.98
CA LEU A 280 -4.41 -12.34 -19.46
C LEU A 280 -4.43 -11.00 -18.71
N LEU A 281 -3.28 -10.53 -18.22
CA LEU A 281 -3.15 -9.25 -17.52
C LEU A 281 -3.00 -8.04 -18.45
N THR A 282 -3.46 -8.15 -19.72
CA THR A 282 -3.28 -7.12 -20.76
C THR A 282 -1.89 -7.09 -21.43
N LEU A 283 -0.99 -7.95 -21.02
CA LEU A 283 0.26 -8.19 -21.72
C LEU A 283 -0.02 -9.10 -22.91
N ARG A 284 -0.12 -8.53 -24.11
CA ARG A 284 -0.18 -9.35 -25.33
C ARG A 284 1.13 -10.11 -25.49
N ARG A 285 1.08 -11.27 -26.14
CA ARG A 285 2.22 -12.15 -26.35
C ARG A 285 3.42 -11.46 -27.01
N ASP A 286 3.15 -10.58 -27.97
CA ASP A 286 4.14 -9.73 -28.63
C ASP A 286 4.86 -8.81 -27.64
N LYS A 287 4.14 -8.23 -26.68
CA LYS A 287 4.72 -7.36 -25.63
C LYS A 287 5.58 -8.12 -24.63
N ILE A 288 5.19 -9.34 -24.24
CA ILE A 288 6.02 -10.20 -23.37
C ILE A 288 7.33 -10.54 -24.05
N GLN A 289 7.28 -10.85 -25.36
CA GLN A 289 8.49 -11.13 -26.13
C GLN A 289 9.41 -9.90 -26.26
N ILE A 290 8.83 -8.71 -26.43
CA ILE A 290 9.60 -7.46 -26.46
C ILE A 290 10.29 -7.24 -25.12
N ILE A 291 9.57 -7.40 -24.01
CA ILE A 291 10.11 -7.26 -22.65
C ILE A 291 11.24 -8.26 -22.41
N ASP A 292 11.05 -9.53 -22.78
CA ASP A 292 12.10 -10.55 -22.64
C ASP A 292 13.35 -10.20 -23.48
N ALA A 293 13.15 -9.68 -24.70
CA ALA A 293 14.25 -9.27 -25.57
C ALA A 293 15.01 -8.03 -25.04
N GLU A 294 14.29 -7.04 -24.52
CA GLU A 294 14.90 -5.86 -23.89
C GLU A 294 15.70 -6.24 -22.63
N ASN A 295 15.16 -7.13 -21.81
CA ASN A 295 15.84 -7.60 -20.60
C ASN A 295 17.13 -8.39 -20.92
N ASN A 296 17.11 -9.18 -22.00
CA ASN A 296 18.31 -9.90 -22.40
C ASN A 296 19.39 -8.95 -22.93
N ARG A 297 19.02 -7.93 -23.70
CA ARG A 297 19.96 -6.88 -24.14
C ARG A 297 20.56 -6.10 -22.96
N LEU A 298 19.75 -5.71 -21.98
CA LEU A 298 20.24 -5.02 -20.80
C LEU A 298 21.24 -5.85 -19.98
N LYS A 299 21.01 -7.15 -19.88
CA LYS A 299 21.95 -8.07 -19.22
C LYS A 299 23.26 -8.24 -19.99
N GLU A 300 23.18 -8.31 -21.31
CA GLU A 300 24.36 -8.35 -22.18
C GLU A 300 25.19 -7.06 -22.04
N ASP A 301 24.54 -5.90 -22.08
CA ASP A 301 25.19 -4.59 -21.88
C ASP A 301 25.82 -4.44 -20.49
N GLU A 302 25.19 -5.00 -19.44
CA GLU A 302 25.77 -5.00 -18.08
C GLU A 302 26.96 -5.94 -17.96
N GLN A 303 26.92 -7.10 -18.61
CA GLN A 303 28.05 -8.04 -18.66
C GLN A 303 29.25 -7.46 -19.42
N GLU A 304 29.02 -6.86 -20.59
CA GLU A 304 30.08 -6.18 -21.35
C GLU A 304 30.73 -5.02 -20.57
N LYS A 305 29.91 -4.27 -19.81
CA LYS A 305 30.45 -3.19 -18.93
C LYS A 305 31.25 -3.75 -17.76
N GLN A 306 30.90 -4.89 -17.21
CA GLN A 306 31.67 -5.55 -16.15
C GLN A 306 32.99 -6.12 -16.69
N GLU A 307 32.97 -6.78 -17.83
CA GLU A 307 34.15 -7.32 -18.49
C GLU A 307 35.13 -6.20 -18.93
N SER A 308 34.59 -5.11 -19.50
CA SER A 308 35.44 -3.96 -19.89
C SER A 308 36.01 -3.18 -18.69
N GLY A 309 35.33 -3.22 -17.53
CA GLY A 309 35.78 -2.63 -16.27
C GLY A 309 36.89 -3.43 -15.58
N GLU A 310 36.97 -4.75 -15.78
CA GLU A 310 38.02 -5.61 -15.25
C GLU A 310 39.33 -5.55 -16.05
N GLU A 311 39.26 -5.36 -17.37
CA GLU A 311 40.45 -5.20 -18.21
C GLU A 311 41.28 -3.94 -17.88
N GLN A 312 40.66 -2.88 -17.37
CA GLN A 312 41.37 -1.66 -16.97
C GLN A 312 42.07 -1.73 -15.59
N LYS A 313 41.82 -2.80 -14.82
CA LYS A 313 42.40 -2.98 -13.46
C LYS A 313 43.58 -3.93 -13.39
N LYS A 314 44.18 -4.37 -14.50
CA LYS A 314 45.46 -5.11 -14.44
C LYS A 314 46.61 -4.15 -14.19
N PRO A 315 47.34 -4.24 -13.05
CA PRO A 315 48.46 -3.33 -12.75
C PRO A 315 49.60 -3.63 -13.70
N LYS A 316 50.03 -2.61 -14.46
CA LYS A 316 51.30 -2.65 -15.19
C LYS A 316 52.44 -2.72 -14.18
N SER A 317 52.97 -3.91 -13.95
CA SER A 317 54.24 -4.11 -13.31
C SER A 317 55.35 -3.54 -14.22
N LYS A 318 55.87 -2.40 -13.88
CA LYS A 318 57.21 -1.96 -14.34
C LYS A 318 58.06 -1.63 -13.14
N GLY A 319 59.00 -2.55 -12.90
CA GLY A 319 60.11 -2.28 -12.01
C GLY A 319 61.00 -1.16 -12.56
N ARG A 320 61.53 -0.37 -11.67
CA ARG A 320 62.97 0.05 -11.72
C ARG A 320 63.35 0.94 -10.56
N LYS A 321 64.30 0.36 -9.78
CA LYS A 321 65.55 0.98 -9.26
C LYS A 321 65.44 2.15 -8.29
N ALA A 322 66.04 1.81 -7.17
CA ALA A 322 66.59 2.65 -6.12
C ALA A 322 67.38 3.87 -6.57
N LYS A 323 67.22 4.96 -5.86
CA LYS A 323 68.36 5.82 -5.45
C LYS A 323 67.98 6.51 -4.13
N GLU A 324 68.88 6.26 -3.19
CA GLU A 324 69.06 7.01 -1.94
C GLU A 324 69.20 8.50 -2.17
N LEU A 325 68.67 9.28 -1.25
CA LEU A 325 69.43 10.35 -0.59
C LEU A 325 68.54 11.01 0.51
N GLU A 326 69.03 10.82 1.71
CA GLU A 326 69.01 11.66 2.90
C GLU A 326 68.39 13.07 2.84
N LYS A 327 67.58 13.41 3.81
CA LYS A 327 67.87 14.29 4.95
C LYS A 327 66.60 14.69 5.70
N GLN A 328 66.70 14.52 7.00
CA GLN A 328 65.79 15.04 8.06
C GLN A 328 65.97 16.58 8.22
N PRO A 329 65.36 17.16 9.30
CA PRO A 329 63.96 17.36 9.73
C PRO A 329 63.71 18.84 10.12
N SER A 330 62.45 19.21 10.41
CA SER A 330 62.11 20.25 11.42
C SER A 330 60.54 20.34 11.45
N SER A 331 59.92 19.95 12.54
CA SER A 331 59.45 20.78 13.66
C SER A 331 58.57 21.95 13.20
N ASP A 332 57.30 21.88 13.54
CA ASP A 332 56.60 22.79 14.45
C ASP A 332 55.10 22.51 14.50
N GLU A 333 54.66 22.06 15.63
CA GLU A 333 53.34 22.40 16.18
C GLU A 333 53.34 23.88 16.61
N PRO A 334 52.25 24.64 16.75
CA PRO A 334 51.30 24.38 17.83
C PRO A 334 49.86 24.87 17.64
N GLU A 335 49.05 24.35 18.56
CA GLU A 335 48.00 25.04 19.33
C GLU A 335 46.60 25.23 18.76
N ASN A 336 45.72 24.52 19.45
CA ASN A 336 44.31 24.79 19.74
C ASN A 336 44.09 26.16 20.41
N PRO A 337 42.95 26.83 20.31
CA PRO A 337 42.01 26.75 21.43
C PRO A 337 40.52 26.74 21.08
N SER A 338 39.75 25.94 21.83
CA SER A 338 38.37 26.18 22.18
C SER A 338 38.28 27.28 23.27
N PRO A 339 37.08 27.63 23.81
CA PRO A 339 35.71 27.82 23.34
C PRO A 339 35.10 29.17 23.79
N LYS A 340 33.99 29.53 23.18
CA LYS A 340 32.94 30.23 23.98
C LYS A 340 31.58 29.99 23.33
#